data_f67770c6e35d1e27ea1a916edc067340
#
_entry.id   f67770c6e35d1e27ea1a916edc067340
#
_cell.length_a   1.000
_cell.length_b   1.000
_cell.length_c   1.000
_cell.angle_alpha   90.00
_cell.angle_beta   90.00
_cell.angle_gamma   90.00
#
_symmetry.space_group_name_H-M   'P 1'
#
loop_
_entity.id
_entity.type
_entity.pdbx_description
1 polymer ?
#
loop_
_entity_poly.entity_id
_entity_poly.type
_entity_poly.pdbx_seq_one_letter_code
_entity_poly.pdbx_strand_id
1 'polypeptide(L)'
;MKTTTLPESRINRRAMLEGGTRLAGGLWAAITLPLPAAAGRPPQNADHSPAGPEPAHLDVIEPIKLEYVFQIRIDFQERVSFQTPNGRRAYVPAISGVIEGPRLQGIVVPHSGADYAGNGRLNAHYMLKASDGTMIYINNTGYLYPIDGKPIDRNDPSWGGDREFYFRCTPVFDTPVGPHDWLTRTVIVGTGKRHAKPDYTIFTYYAVL
;
A
#
# COMPACT_ATOMS: atom_id res chain seq x y z
N MET A 1 27.28 -48.86 6.14
CA MET A 1 26.22 -47.83 6.25
C MET A 1 25.46 -47.80 4.94
N LYS A 2 24.20 -48.23 4.96
CA LYS A 2 23.35 -48.31 3.75
C LYS A 2 22.56 -47.03 3.63
N THR A 3 22.76 -46.28 2.56
CA THR A 3 22.02 -45.06 2.24
C THR A 3 20.70 -45.46 1.59
N THR A 4 19.58 -45.15 2.25
CA THR A 4 18.22 -45.40 1.74
C THR A 4 17.76 -44.16 0.98
N THR A 5 17.64 -44.28 -0.34
CA THR A 5 17.05 -43.27 -1.22
C THR A 5 15.53 -43.46 -1.25
N LEU A 6 14.79 -42.40 -0.98
CA LEU A 6 13.32 -42.33 -1.11
C LEU A 6 12.92 -42.09 -2.58
N PRO A 7 11.83 -42.68 -3.09
CA PRO A 7 11.41 -42.52 -4.48
C PRO A 7 10.65 -41.17 -4.68
N GLU A 8 11.02 -40.44 -5.74
CA GLU A 8 10.29 -39.32 -6.28
C GLU A 8 8.93 -39.75 -6.86
N SER A 9 7.84 -39.26 -6.30
CA SER A 9 6.51 -39.41 -6.90
C SER A 9 6.30 -38.36 -8.00
N ARG A 10 6.41 -38.74 -9.24
CA ARG A 10 5.98 -37.93 -10.40
C ARG A 10 4.44 -37.92 -10.47
N ILE A 11 3.84 -36.80 -10.13
CA ILE A 11 2.41 -36.55 -10.36
C ILE A 11 2.21 -36.23 -11.85
N ASN A 12 1.57 -37.16 -12.57
CA ASN A 12 1.26 -37.02 -13.99
C ASN A 12 0.00 -36.15 -14.20
N ARG A 13 0.19 -34.93 -14.64
CA ARG A 13 -0.89 -33.91 -14.85
C ARG A 13 -1.66 -34.04 -16.17
N ARG A 14 -1.65 -35.21 -16.82
CA ARG A 14 -2.21 -35.38 -18.18
C ARG A 14 -3.48 -36.26 -18.28
N ALA A 15 -4.18 -36.51 -17.18
CA ALA A 15 -5.35 -37.40 -17.17
C ALA A 15 -6.62 -36.72 -16.61
N MET A 16 -6.93 -35.48 -17.03
CA MET A 16 -8.19 -34.81 -16.62
C MET A 16 -8.83 -33.98 -17.74
N LEU A 17 -8.73 -34.43 -18.97
CA LEU A 17 -9.44 -33.76 -20.08
C LEU A 17 -9.95 -34.79 -21.11
N GLU A 18 -10.76 -35.77 -20.70
CA GLU A 18 -11.61 -36.53 -21.62
C GLU A 18 -12.88 -36.98 -20.87
N GLY A 19 -13.93 -36.18 -20.99
CA GLY A 19 -15.26 -36.49 -20.47
C GLY A 19 -16.28 -35.60 -21.17
N GLY A 20 -16.38 -35.73 -22.50
CA GLY A 20 -17.36 -35.04 -23.30
C GLY A 20 -18.74 -35.72 -23.19
N THR A 21 -19.72 -34.99 -22.69
CA THR A 21 -21.15 -35.41 -22.78
C THR A 21 -21.83 -34.57 -23.86
N ARG A 22 -22.24 -35.25 -24.94
CA ARG A 22 -23.12 -34.73 -25.97
C ARG A 22 -24.52 -34.60 -25.40
N LEU A 23 -25.15 -33.41 -25.50
CA LEU A 23 -26.57 -33.24 -25.32
C LEU A 23 -27.18 -32.66 -26.59
N ALA A 24 -28.29 -33.27 -26.92
CA ALA A 24 -29.08 -33.19 -28.15
C ALA A 24 -29.66 -31.81 -28.48
N GLY A 25 -29.80 -31.58 -29.78
CA GLY A 25 -30.49 -30.39 -30.32
C GLY A 25 -31.97 -30.35 -29.99
N GLY A 26 -32.43 -29.24 -29.49
CA GLY A 26 -33.82 -28.88 -29.34
C GLY A 26 -34.18 -27.79 -30.37
N LEU A 27 -35.05 -28.10 -31.32
CA LEU A 27 -35.67 -27.15 -32.24
C LEU A 27 -36.53 -26.15 -31.43
N TRP A 28 -36.20 -24.88 -31.48
CA TRP A 28 -37.10 -23.83 -31.04
C TRP A 28 -37.94 -23.33 -32.23
N ALA A 29 -39.23 -23.69 -32.23
CA ALA A 29 -40.21 -23.12 -33.17
C ALA A 29 -40.50 -21.67 -32.77
N ALA A 30 -40.27 -20.74 -33.70
CA ALA A 30 -40.63 -19.36 -33.51
C ALA A 30 -42.17 -19.20 -33.62
N ILE A 31 -42.82 -18.95 -32.53
CA ILE A 31 -44.22 -18.54 -32.49
C ILE A 31 -44.28 -17.02 -32.67
N THR A 32 -44.69 -16.56 -33.85
CA THR A 32 -45.00 -15.15 -34.12
C THR A 32 -46.40 -14.84 -33.60
N LEU A 33 -46.48 -14.12 -32.49
CA LEU A 33 -47.72 -13.52 -32.00
C LEU A 33 -47.95 -12.17 -32.68
N PRO A 34 -49.22 -11.84 -33.10
CA PRO A 34 -49.51 -10.53 -33.68
C PRO A 34 -49.43 -9.43 -32.62
N LEU A 35 -48.79 -8.32 -32.97
CA LEU A 35 -48.79 -7.11 -32.16
C LEU A 35 -50.20 -6.53 -32.04
N PRO A 36 -50.69 -6.20 -30.83
CA PRO A 36 -51.89 -5.40 -30.68
C PRO A 36 -51.64 -3.95 -31.11
N ALA A 37 -52.64 -3.38 -31.79
CA ALA A 37 -52.65 -2.01 -32.29
C ALA A 37 -52.46 -0.98 -31.15
N ALA A 38 -51.86 0.15 -31.52
CA ALA A 38 -51.52 1.26 -30.66
C ALA A 38 -52.64 1.69 -29.70
N ALA A 39 -52.48 1.41 -28.43
CA ALA A 39 -53.24 2.04 -27.37
C ALA A 39 -52.61 3.42 -27.07
N GLY A 40 -53.46 4.43 -26.98
CA GLY A 40 -53.08 5.83 -26.80
C GLY A 40 -52.12 6.08 -25.66
N ARG A 41 -51.23 7.02 -25.88
CA ARG A 41 -50.25 7.52 -24.92
C ARG A 41 -50.98 7.97 -23.64
N PRO A 42 -50.66 7.41 -22.45
CA PRO A 42 -51.24 7.91 -21.22
C PRO A 42 -50.77 9.35 -21.00
N PRO A 43 -51.59 10.19 -20.34
CA PRO A 43 -51.17 11.56 -20.02
C PRO A 43 -49.88 11.53 -19.24
N GLN A 44 -48.90 12.32 -19.67
CA GLN A 44 -47.67 12.54 -18.91
C GLN A 44 -48.08 13.21 -17.59
N ASN A 45 -48.18 12.43 -16.52
CA ASN A 45 -48.20 12.99 -15.20
C ASN A 45 -46.89 13.80 -15.03
N ALA A 46 -47.04 15.07 -14.74
CA ALA A 46 -45.93 15.92 -14.36
C ALA A 46 -45.11 15.18 -13.29
N ASP A 47 -43.87 14.96 -13.62
CA ASP A 47 -42.90 14.32 -12.74
C ASP A 47 -42.70 15.21 -11.50
N HIS A 48 -43.54 14.98 -10.47
CA HIS A 48 -43.29 15.51 -9.14
C HIS A 48 -42.36 14.53 -8.40
N SER A 49 -41.19 14.26 -8.97
CA SER A 49 -40.11 13.77 -8.12
C SER A 49 -39.88 14.86 -7.07
N PRO A 50 -40.04 14.54 -5.79
CA PRO A 50 -39.68 15.52 -4.76
C PRO A 50 -38.24 15.89 -5.00
N ALA A 51 -37.97 17.18 -5.18
CA ALA A 51 -36.62 17.69 -5.27
C ALA A 51 -35.86 17.11 -4.05
N GLY A 52 -34.80 16.35 -4.32
CA GLY A 52 -33.95 15.86 -3.26
C GLY A 52 -33.51 17.06 -2.39
N PRO A 53 -33.15 16.83 -1.13
CA PRO A 53 -32.69 17.94 -0.27
C PRO A 53 -31.61 18.70 -1.03
N GLU A 54 -31.75 20.03 -1.08
CA GLU A 54 -30.68 20.87 -1.63
C GLU A 54 -29.37 20.50 -0.96
N PRO A 55 -28.25 20.40 -1.70
CA PRO A 55 -26.97 20.08 -1.11
C PRO A 55 -26.69 21.11 -0.01
N ALA A 56 -26.58 20.61 1.22
CA ALA A 56 -26.20 21.45 2.34
C ALA A 56 -24.88 22.16 1.99
N HIS A 57 -24.87 23.49 2.12
CA HIS A 57 -23.63 24.25 1.98
C HIS A 57 -22.75 23.90 3.18
N LEU A 58 -21.72 23.09 2.93
CA LEU A 58 -20.76 22.71 3.94
C LEU A 58 -19.63 23.75 3.94
N ASP A 59 -19.53 24.49 5.03
CA ASP A 59 -18.41 25.41 5.24
C ASP A 59 -17.12 24.63 5.49
N VAL A 60 -16.06 24.98 4.80
CA VAL A 60 -14.71 24.48 5.13
C VAL A 60 -14.30 25.12 6.45
N ILE A 61 -14.16 24.29 7.50
CA ILE A 61 -13.94 24.77 8.85
C ILE A 61 -12.58 25.49 8.94
N GLU A 62 -11.48 24.81 8.67
CA GLU A 62 -10.15 25.41 8.63
C GLU A 62 -9.21 24.59 7.73
N PRO A 63 -8.25 25.22 7.03
CA PRO A 63 -7.24 24.49 6.30
C PRO A 63 -6.28 23.79 7.27
N ILE A 64 -5.93 22.54 6.96
CA ILE A 64 -4.91 21.80 7.68
C ILE A 64 -3.55 22.48 7.48
N LYS A 65 -2.81 22.69 8.57
CA LYS A 65 -1.43 23.19 8.57
C LYS A 65 -0.47 22.06 8.86
N LEU A 66 0.74 22.13 8.31
CA LEU A 66 1.79 21.15 8.51
C LEU A 66 3.01 21.81 9.15
N GLU A 67 3.47 21.24 10.26
CA GLU A 67 4.70 21.67 10.93
C GLU A 67 5.78 20.59 10.74
N TYR A 68 6.95 20.96 10.20
CA TYR A 68 8.10 20.07 10.13
C TYR A 68 8.56 19.70 11.54
N VAL A 69 8.72 18.37 11.79
CA VAL A 69 9.08 17.88 13.13
C VAL A 69 10.42 17.16 13.18
N PHE A 70 10.73 16.28 12.23
CA PHE A 70 12.02 15.60 12.13
C PHE A 70 12.17 14.86 10.79
N GLN A 71 13.40 14.39 10.54
CA GLN A 71 13.73 13.46 9.46
C GLN A 71 14.31 12.18 10.03
N ILE A 72 14.12 11.07 9.31
CA ILE A 72 14.81 9.81 9.57
C ILE A 72 15.51 9.37 8.30
N ARG A 73 16.83 9.15 8.35
CA ARG A 73 17.54 8.37 7.36
C ARG A 73 17.62 6.93 7.86
N ILE A 74 17.26 5.98 7.00
CA ILE A 74 17.35 4.55 7.29
C ILE A 74 18.23 3.90 6.23
N ASP A 75 19.27 3.21 6.68
CA ASP A 75 20.15 2.41 5.83
C ASP A 75 19.65 0.96 5.80
N PHE A 76 19.68 0.32 4.64
CA PHE A 76 19.10 -1.00 4.44
C PHE A 76 20.13 -2.02 4.02
N GLN A 77 19.89 -3.27 4.43
CA GLN A 77 20.58 -4.45 3.92
C GLN A 77 19.97 -4.89 2.59
N GLU A 78 20.63 -5.82 1.91
CA GLU A 78 20.12 -6.41 0.68
C GLU A 78 18.69 -6.95 0.87
N ARG A 79 17.86 -6.61 -0.10
CA ARG A 79 16.45 -6.97 -0.12
C ARG A 79 16.24 -8.43 -0.51
N VAL A 80 15.37 -9.12 0.23
CA VAL A 80 14.80 -10.39 -0.19
C VAL A 80 13.41 -10.14 -0.78
N SER A 81 13.13 -10.67 -1.98
CA SER A 81 11.80 -10.51 -2.57
C SER A 81 11.35 -11.77 -3.32
N PHE A 82 10.04 -12.02 -3.31
CA PHE A 82 9.40 -13.17 -3.91
C PHE A 82 8.01 -12.85 -4.43
N GLN A 83 7.51 -13.66 -5.36
CA GLN A 83 6.15 -13.57 -5.87
C GLN A 83 5.21 -14.43 -5.05
N THR A 84 3.99 -13.91 -4.84
CA THR A 84 2.87 -14.63 -4.22
C THR A 84 1.66 -14.56 -5.14
N PRO A 85 0.61 -15.36 -4.93
CA PRO A 85 -0.65 -15.23 -5.66
C PRO A 85 -1.27 -13.82 -5.58
N ASN A 86 -0.98 -13.10 -4.51
CA ASN A 86 -1.50 -11.75 -4.25
C ASN A 86 -0.53 -10.63 -4.70
N GLY A 87 0.49 -10.97 -5.51
CA GLY A 87 1.50 -10.05 -6.01
C GLY A 87 2.85 -10.20 -5.32
N ARG A 88 3.71 -9.20 -5.50
CA ARG A 88 5.09 -9.23 -5.01
C ARG A 88 5.18 -8.84 -3.54
N ARG A 89 6.01 -9.56 -2.77
CA ARG A 89 6.44 -9.20 -1.43
C ARG A 89 7.94 -8.95 -1.40
N ALA A 90 8.36 -8.06 -0.49
CA ALA A 90 9.76 -7.83 -0.20
C ALA A 90 9.96 -7.70 1.31
N TYR A 91 11.10 -8.16 1.77
CA TYR A 91 11.65 -7.97 3.10
C TYR A 91 12.94 -7.14 2.95
N VAL A 92 12.98 -5.96 3.57
CA VAL A 92 14.07 -5.00 3.46
C VAL A 92 14.56 -4.66 4.86
N PRO A 93 15.55 -5.39 5.40
CA PRO A 93 16.01 -5.19 6.77
C PRO A 93 16.64 -3.81 6.96
N ALA A 94 16.27 -3.12 8.04
CA ALA A 94 16.90 -1.89 8.48
C ALA A 94 18.18 -2.23 9.23
N ILE A 95 19.33 -1.69 8.77
CA ILE A 95 20.64 -1.91 9.42
C ILE A 95 20.83 -0.91 10.56
N SER A 96 20.55 0.37 10.26
CA SER A 96 20.79 1.51 11.13
C SER A 96 20.04 2.73 10.61
N GLY A 97 20.17 3.85 11.29
CA GLY A 97 19.67 5.12 10.81
C GLY A 97 19.89 6.25 11.80
N VAL A 98 19.69 7.48 11.33
CA VAL A 98 19.82 8.70 12.10
C VAL A 98 18.51 9.47 12.08
N ILE A 99 18.16 10.08 13.19
CA ILE A 99 17.00 10.95 13.36
C ILE A 99 17.49 12.35 13.68
N GLU A 100 17.05 13.32 12.89
CA GLU A 100 17.41 14.72 13.06
C GLU A 100 16.16 15.61 12.91
N GLY A 101 16.01 16.57 13.82
CA GLY A 101 14.93 17.54 13.71
C GLY A 101 14.71 18.35 14.98
N PRO A 102 13.82 19.36 14.91
CA PRO A 102 13.57 20.24 16.05
C PRO A 102 12.83 19.56 17.20
N ARG A 103 12.03 18.50 16.92
CA ARG A 103 11.20 17.84 17.93
C ARG A 103 11.64 16.41 18.29
N LEU A 104 12.52 15.80 17.49
CA LEU A 104 13.06 14.47 17.76
C LEU A 104 14.45 14.36 17.16
N GLN A 105 15.41 13.86 17.96
CA GLN A 105 16.76 13.50 17.55
C GLN A 105 17.12 12.12 18.11
N GLY A 106 17.95 11.35 17.42
CA GLY A 106 18.34 10.02 17.88
C GLY A 106 18.79 9.11 16.77
N ILE A 107 18.53 7.83 16.92
CA ILE A 107 18.92 6.78 15.96
C ILE A 107 17.79 5.80 15.70
N VAL A 108 17.81 5.15 14.55
CA VAL A 108 17.13 3.87 14.35
C VAL A 108 17.96 2.80 15.02
N VAL A 109 17.34 2.03 15.92
CA VAL A 109 18.05 0.95 16.63
C VAL A 109 18.52 -0.08 15.61
N PRO A 110 19.82 -0.42 15.59
CA PRO A 110 20.34 -1.35 14.60
C PRO A 110 19.60 -2.69 14.61
N HIS A 111 19.26 -3.19 13.40
CA HIS A 111 18.61 -4.49 13.20
C HIS A 111 17.28 -4.68 13.95
N SER A 112 16.60 -3.60 14.32
CA SER A 112 15.36 -3.66 15.11
C SER A 112 14.09 -3.92 14.28
N GLY A 113 14.21 -4.00 12.96
CA GLY A 113 13.06 -4.24 12.11
C GLY A 113 13.34 -4.16 10.62
N ALA A 114 12.29 -4.05 9.84
CA ALA A 114 12.36 -4.07 8.38
C ALA A 114 11.17 -3.36 7.73
N ASP A 115 11.28 -3.06 6.43
CA ASP A 115 10.14 -2.78 5.57
C ASP A 115 9.64 -4.08 4.93
N TYR A 116 8.39 -4.43 5.19
CA TYR A 116 7.66 -5.56 4.61
C TYR A 116 6.89 -5.13 3.37
N ALA A 117 7.56 -4.46 2.47
CA ALA A 117 7.01 -3.85 1.26
C ALA A 117 6.26 -4.83 0.35
N GLY A 118 5.29 -4.33 -0.38
CA GLY A 118 4.58 -5.12 -1.39
C GLY A 118 3.64 -4.27 -2.23
N ASN A 119 3.61 -4.51 -3.54
CA ASN A 119 2.64 -3.89 -4.45
C ASN A 119 2.53 -2.36 -4.33
N GLY A 120 3.66 -1.66 -4.20
CA GLY A 120 3.68 -0.20 -4.04
C GLY A 120 3.29 0.29 -2.65
N ARG A 121 3.17 -0.61 -1.66
CA ARG A 121 2.90 -0.26 -0.28
C ARG A 121 4.17 -0.32 0.56
N LEU A 122 4.32 0.66 1.43
CA LEU A 122 5.25 0.65 2.55
C LEU A 122 4.55 0.03 3.76
N ASN A 123 5.25 -0.80 4.50
CA ASN A 123 4.82 -1.33 5.79
C ASN A 123 6.06 -1.62 6.64
N ALA A 124 6.62 -0.58 7.22
CA ALA A 124 7.90 -0.64 7.91
C ALA A 124 7.71 -0.56 9.43
N HIS A 125 8.34 -1.49 10.13
CA HIS A 125 8.31 -1.58 11.60
C HIS A 125 9.73 -1.62 12.12
N TYR A 126 10.08 -0.73 13.05
CA TYR A 126 11.40 -0.73 13.70
C TYR A 126 11.36 0.10 14.99
N MET A 127 12.44 0.00 15.77
CA MET A 127 12.60 0.78 16.99
C MET A 127 13.47 2.00 16.72
N LEU A 128 13.09 3.09 17.35
CA LEU A 128 13.90 4.31 17.43
C LEU A 128 14.40 4.45 18.87
N LYS A 129 15.54 5.10 19.02
CA LYS A 129 16.06 5.52 20.33
C LYS A 129 16.34 7.02 20.26
N ALA A 130 15.57 7.79 21.00
CA ALA A 130 15.77 9.22 21.13
C ALA A 130 17.11 9.54 21.83
N SER A 131 17.63 10.76 21.66
CA SER A 131 18.90 11.19 22.25
C SER A 131 18.93 11.16 23.78
N ASP A 132 17.76 11.24 24.42
CA ASP A 132 17.61 11.08 25.88
C ASP A 132 17.53 9.60 26.32
N GLY A 133 17.63 8.65 25.38
CA GLY A 133 17.57 7.22 25.64
C GLY A 133 16.18 6.60 25.53
N THR A 134 15.13 7.38 25.35
CA THR A 134 13.75 6.88 25.23
C THR A 134 13.59 5.97 24.03
N MET A 135 13.02 4.79 24.22
CA MET A 135 12.71 3.84 23.16
C MET A 135 11.32 4.15 22.58
N ILE A 136 11.25 4.22 21.25
CA ILE A 136 10.04 4.55 20.50
C ILE A 136 9.84 3.48 19.44
N TYR A 137 8.65 2.88 19.40
CA TYR A 137 8.25 2.02 18.28
C TYR A 137 7.61 2.86 17.17
N ILE A 138 7.92 2.54 15.94
CA ILE A 138 7.27 3.12 14.76
C ILE A 138 6.70 2.03 13.86
N ASN A 139 5.44 2.21 13.45
CA ASN A 139 4.82 1.51 12.35
C ASN A 139 4.54 2.52 11.24
N ASN A 140 5.35 2.48 10.18
CA ASN A 140 5.27 3.43 9.09
C ASN A 140 4.61 2.80 7.85
N THR A 141 3.38 3.18 7.58
CA THR A 141 2.62 2.70 6.42
C THR A 141 2.51 3.78 5.35
N GLY A 142 2.40 3.37 4.08
CA GLY A 142 2.30 4.35 3.00
C GLY A 142 2.27 3.77 1.60
N TYR A 143 2.47 4.64 0.64
CA TYR A 143 2.43 4.31 -0.78
C TYR A 143 3.68 4.82 -1.49
N LEU A 144 4.22 3.96 -2.37
CA LEU A 144 5.36 4.26 -3.23
C LEU A 144 5.04 3.81 -4.65
N TYR A 145 4.89 4.77 -5.56
CA TYR A 145 4.71 4.48 -6.99
C TYR A 145 5.33 5.59 -7.86
N PRO A 146 5.77 5.25 -9.09
CA PRO A 146 6.30 6.25 -10.01
C PRO A 146 5.22 7.21 -10.47
N ILE A 147 5.54 8.52 -10.54
CA ILE A 147 4.60 9.55 -11.00
C ILE A 147 4.31 9.41 -12.50
N ASP A 148 5.27 8.90 -13.28
CA ASP A 148 5.14 8.68 -14.72
C ASP A 148 4.24 7.49 -15.12
N GLY A 149 3.69 6.76 -14.13
CA GLY A 149 2.82 5.61 -14.33
C GLY A 149 3.49 4.35 -14.91
N LYS A 150 4.80 4.40 -15.20
CA LYS A 150 5.52 3.24 -15.76
C LYS A 150 5.81 2.22 -14.65
N PRO A 151 5.78 0.92 -14.94
CA PRO A 151 6.15 -0.11 -13.98
C PRO A 151 7.54 0.13 -13.38
N ILE A 152 7.71 -0.29 -12.13
CA ILE A 152 9.02 -0.29 -11.49
C ILE A 152 9.82 -1.49 -12.01
N ASP A 153 10.81 -1.23 -12.86
CA ASP A 153 11.88 -2.18 -13.13
C ASP A 153 13.03 -1.90 -12.16
N ARG A 154 13.33 -2.85 -11.31
CA ARG A 154 14.40 -2.72 -10.30
C ARG A 154 15.79 -2.98 -10.85
N ASN A 155 15.87 -3.56 -12.06
CA ASN A 155 17.10 -3.70 -12.80
C ASN A 155 17.43 -2.43 -13.61
N ASP A 156 16.47 -1.50 -13.69
CA ASP A 156 16.68 -0.21 -14.30
C ASP A 156 17.73 0.58 -13.50
N PRO A 157 18.85 1.01 -14.12
CA PRO A 157 19.86 1.81 -13.45
C PRO A 157 19.34 3.13 -12.89
N SER A 158 18.23 3.65 -13.44
CA SER A 158 17.57 4.87 -12.94
C SER A 158 16.73 4.63 -11.66
N TRP A 159 16.61 3.39 -11.20
CA TRP A 159 15.93 3.08 -9.95
C TRP A 159 16.64 3.77 -8.77
N GLY A 160 15.95 4.71 -8.14
CA GLY A 160 16.52 5.54 -7.07
C GLY A 160 17.44 6.67 -7.54
N GLY A 161 17.52 6.94 -8.87
CA GLY A 161 18.15 8.12 -9.47
C GLY A 161 17.19 9.30 -9.57
N ASP A 162 17.16 9.93 -10.75
CA ASP A 162 16.36 11.14 -11.00
C ASP A 162 14.86 10.86 -11.23
N ARG A 163 14.44 9.60 -11.26
CA ARG A 163 13.04 9.24 -11.45
C ARG A 163 12.21 9.67 -10.25
N GLU A 164 11.14 10.41 -10.50
CA GLU A 164 10.23 10.90 -9.47
C GLU A 164 9.23 9.85 -9.02
N PHE A 165 9.03 9.78 -7.70
CA PHE A 165 8.09 8.88 -7.05
C PHE A 165 7.12 9.66 -6.18
N TYR A 166 5.85 9.25 -6.21
CA TYR A 166 4.95 9.55 -5.11
C TYR A 166 5.31 8.62 -3.96
N PHE A 167 5.90 9.18 -2.91
CA PHE A 167 6.22 8.43 -1.70
C PHE A 167 5.69 9.19 -0.50
N ARG A 168 4.55 8.76 0.01
CA ARG A 168 3.87 9.37 1.16
C ARG A 168 3.55 8.30 2.18
N CYS A 169 3.63 8.67 3.46
CA CYS A 169 3.40 7.76 4.56
C CYS A 169 2.71 8.43 5.74
N THR A 170 2.11 7.59 6.58
CA THR A 170 1.42 7.97 7.81
C THR A 170 1.92 7.06 8.91
N PRO A 171 3.00 7.44 9.62
CA PRO A 171 3.52 6.66 10.73
C PRO A 171 2.59 6.73 11.95
N VAL A 172 2.57 5.63 12.69
CA VAL A 172 2.01 5.55 14.05
C VAL A 172 3.15 5.21 14.99
N PHE A 173 3.14 5.82 16.17
CA PHE A 173 4.20 5.65 17.16
C PHE A 173 3.64 5.16 18.48
N ASP A 174 4.43 4.31 19.15
CA ASP A 174 4.25 3.96 20.56
C ASP A 174 5.49 4.38 21.34
N THR A 175 5.29 5.10 22.43
CA THR A 175 6.36 5.61 23.28
C THR A 175 5.92 5.64 24.75
N PRO A 176 6.81 5.48 25.70
CA PRO A 176 6.51 5.70 27.11
C PRO A 176 5.95 7.10 27.37
N VAL A 177 5.19 7.24 28.46
CA VAL A 177 4.77 8.56 28.94
C VAL A 177 6.02 9.40 29.24
N GLY A 178 6.05 10.64 28.73
CA GLY A 178 7.19 11.54 28.88
C GLY A 178 7.35 12.54 27.74
N PRO A 179 8.56 13.04 27.48
CA PRO A 179 8.81 14.14 26.56
C PRO A 179 8.44 13.82 25.09
N HIS A 180 8.34 12.56 24.73
CA HIS A 180 8.02 12.12 23.37
C HIS A 180 6.59 11.58 23.20
N ASP A 181 5.75 11.59 24.25
CA ASP A 181 4.38 11.06 24.21
C ASP A 181 3.44 11.81 23.25
N TRP A 182 3.81 13.02 22.82
CA TRP A 182 3.11 13.77 21.78
C TRP A 182 3.01 12.99 20.46
N LEU A 183 3.97 12.09 20.17
CA LEU A 183 3.97 11.21 18.99
C LEU A 183 2.76 10.27 18.96
N THR A 184 2.22 9.87 20.12
CA THR A 184 1.10 8.92 20.21
C THR A 184 -0.28 9.56 20.01
N ARG A 185 -0.35 10.90 20.08
CA ARG A 185 -1.61 11.67 19.99
C ARG A 185 -1.61 12.75 18.90
N THR A 186 -0.57 12.76 18.06
CA THR A 186 -0.47 13.69 16.93
C THR A 186 -0.57 12.93 15.62
N VAL A 187 -1.41 13.39 14.71
CA VAL A 187 -1.41 12.88 13.35
C VAL A 187 -0.14 13.34 12.66
N ILE A 188 0.65 12.38 12.17
CA ILE A 188 1.89 12.67 11.47
C ILE A 188 1.80 12.14 10.05
N VAL A 189 2.22 12.95 9.09
CA VAL A 189 2.35 12.59 7.69
C VAL A 189 3.80 12.72 7.26
N GLY A 190 4.22 11.93 6.26
CA GLY A 190 5.59 11.95 5.81
C GLY A 190 5.76 11.84 4.32
N THR A 191 6.91 12.32 3.86
CA THR A 191 7.41 12.09 2.51
C THR A 191 8.66 11.24 2.57
N GLY A 192 8.82 10.33 1.60
CA GLY A 192 10.02 9.51 1.48
C GLY A 192 10.81 9.83 0.20
N LYS A 193 12.12 9.77 0.28
CA LYS A 193 13.03 9.76 -0.87
C LYS A 193 13.99 8.59 -0.75
N ARG A 194 13.87 7.66 -1.70
CA ARG A 194 14.73 6.47 -1.72
C ARG A 194 15.98 6.71 -2.56
N HIS A 195 17.10 6.19 -2.07
CA HIS A 195 18.37 6.10 -2.79
C HIS A 195 18.75 4.62 -2.93
N ALA A 196 19.25 4.24 -4.11
CA ALA A 196 19.51 2.84 -4.42
C ALA A 196 20.96 2.40 -4.13
N LYS A 197 21.90 3.31 -4.24
CA LYS A 197 23.35 3.02 -4.08
C LYS A 197 24.05 4.20 -3.41
N PRO A 198 24.38 4.12 -2.10
CA PRO A 198 24.00 3.06 -1.16
C PRO A 198 22.48 3.01 -0.94
N ASP A 199 21.95 1.85 -0.50
CA ASP A 199 20.51 1.67 -0.29
C ASP A 199 20.08 2.29 1.03
N TYR A 200 19.42 3.46 0.95
CA TYR A 200 18.80 4.13 2.10
C TYR A 200 17.54 4.89 1.68
N THR A 201 16.73 5.24 2.66
CA THR A 201 15.58 6.14 2.47
C THR A 201 15.66 7.26 3.49
N ILE A 202 15.37 8.48 3.04
CA ILE A 202 15.13 9.63 3.93
C ILE A 202 13.63 9.84 3.99
N PHE A 203 13.07 9.82 5.20
CA PHE A 203 11.70 10.24 5.48
C PHE A 203 11.72 11.60 6.16
N THR A 204 10.89 12.53 5.68
CA THR A 204 10.64 13.83 6.31
C THR A 204 9.23 13.84 6.86
N TYR A 205 9.08 14.11 8.15
CA TYR A 205 7.81 14.04 8.85
C TYR A 205 7.30 15.40 9.28
N TYR A 206 5.98 15.53 9.22
CA TYR A 206 5.24 16.74 9.56
C TYR A 206 4.09 16.39 10.50
N ALA A 207 3.93 17.16 11.58
CA ALA A 207 2.73 17.15 12.39
C ALA A 207 1.60 17.87 11.67
N VAL A 208 0.40 17.33 11.75
CA VAL A 208 -0.82 17.97 11.28
C VAL A 208 -1.38 18.80 12.43
N LEU A 209 -1.61 20.12 12.18
CA LEU A 209 -2.10 21.08 13.15
C LEU A 209 -3.52 21.52 12.81
#